data_9ff2a7c528e59d5fd03113b44f0d907b
#
_entry.id   9ff2a7c528e59d5fd03113b44f0d907b
#
_cell.length_a   1.000
_cell.length_b   1.000
_cell.length_c   1.000
_cell.angle_alpha   90.00
_cell.angle_beta   90.00
_cell.angle_gamma   90.00
#
_symmetry.space_group_name_H-M   'P 1'
#
loop_
_entity.id
_entity.type
_entity.pdbx_description
1 polymer ?
#
loop_
_entity_poly.entity_id
_entity_poly.type
_entity_poly.pdbx_seq_one_letter_code
_entity_poly.pdbx_strand_id
1 'polypeptide(L)'
;MKALLIGGTGPTGPHIIRGLLARGYDVTMLNRGSRDSDAIPPEVERLRGDPHFPDTLETALGDRNFDLAIATYGRIRYVAEVLNTRTDRLITVGGTPSYRGFADAGQNFPAGMPVPARETDGLVQSQDEGKFGFLVKTTEDAVMLQHAESRMNVTHFRYPVVYGPWQLRTVIFEWVMQRCRDRRPHAILPDGGLTLLTRGFSENMAEAVLLAADQPQVSAGKIYNCGD
;
A
#
# COMPACT_ATOMS: atom_id res chain seq x y z
N MET A 1 -10.73 17.28 11.94
CA MET A 1 -9.50 16.46 12.00
C MET A 1 -8.75 16.61 10.69
N LYS A 2 -7.41 16.62 10.71
CA LYS A 2 -6.55 16.74 9.53
C LYS A 2 -5.97 15.40 9.14
N ALA A 3 -6.10 15.01 7.87
CA ALA A 3 -5.51 13.78 7.35
C ALA A 3 -4.52 14.05 6.22
N LEU A 4 -3.38 13.38 6.26
CA LEU A 4 -2.40 13.38 5.18
C LEU A 4 -2.48 12.06 4.41
N LEU A 5 -2.61 12.14 3.09
CA LEU A 5 -2.44 10.98 2.21
C LEU A 5 -1.19 11.14 1.34
N ILE A 6 -0.19 10.29 1.52
CA ILE A 6 0.99 10.21 0.68
C ILE A 6 0.75 9.20 -0.44
N GLY A 7 0.72 9.68 -1.68
CA GLY A 7 0.28 8.98 -2.88
C GLY A 7 -1.02 9.56 -3.43
N GLY A 8 -2.09 8.77 -3.44
CA GLY A 8 -3.46 9.25 -3.71
C GLY A 8 -3.89 9.23 -5.18
N THR A 9 -3.00 9.15 -6.15
CA THR A 9 -3.35 9.10 -7.59
C THR A 9 -3.41 7.68 -8.18
N GLY A 10 -3.17 6.66 -7.35
CA GLY A 10 -3.34 5.25 -7.70
C GLY A 10 -4.77 4.77 -7.47
N PRO A 11 -5.06 3.49 -7.77
CA PRO A 11 -6.44 2.96 -7.78
C PRO A 11 -7.17 3.07 -6.43
N THR A 12 -6.48 2.98 -5.31
CA THR A 12 -7.10 3.08 -3.98
C THR A 12 -7.23 4.53 -3.49
N GLY A 13 -6.39 5.44 -4.00
CA GLY A 13 -6.28 6.81 -3.50
C GLY A 13 -7.58 7.61 -3.54
N PRO A 14 -8.28 7.69 -4.69
CA PRO A 14 -9.55 8.42 -4.77
C PRO A 14 -10.63 7.89 -3.83
N HIS A 15 -10.68 6.58 -3.60
CA HIS A 15 -11.60 5.97 -2.63
C HIS A 15 -11.23 6.35 -1.20
N ILE A 16 -9.95 6.29 -0.82
CA ILE A 16 -9.47 6.71 0.50
C ILE A 16 -9.80 8.18 0.74
N ILE A 17 -9.49 9.06 -0.22
CA ILE A 17 -9.76 10.50 -0.11
C ILE A 17 -11.25 10.76 0.11
N ARG A 18 -12.12 10.20 -0.71
CA ARG A 18 -13.57 10.37 -0.57
C ARG A 18 -14.08 9.82 0.77
N GLY A 19 -13.55 8.67 1.19
CA GLY A 19 -13.89 8.09 2.47
C GLY A 19 -13.46 8.94 3.67
N LEU A 20 -12.30 9.60 3.61
CA LEU A 20 -11.84 10.54 4.65
C LEU A 20 -12.67 11.82 4.66
N LEU A 21 -12.98 12.39 3.50
CA LEU A 21 -13.85 13.56 3.39
C LEU A 21 -15.25 13.27 3.96
N ALA A 22 -15.83 12.11 3.65
CA ALA A 22 -17.12 11.68 4.20
C ALA A 22 -17.10 11.50 5.72
N ARG A 23 -15.93 11.26 6.32
CA ARG A 23 -15.70 11.18 7.77
C ARG A 23 -15.37 12.55 8.40
N GLY A 24 -15.42 13.62 7.62
CA GLY A 24 -15.17 14.98 8.08
C GLY A 24 -13.70 15.33 8.29
N TYR A 25 -12.78 14.62 7.65
CA TYR A 25 -11.38 15.02 7.62
C TYR A 25 -11.14 16.16 6.63
N ASP A 26 -10.32 17.11 7.02
CA ASP A 26 -9.62 18.03 6.12
C ASP A 26 -8.43 17.29 5.51
N VAL A 27 -8.50 17.01 4.20
CA VAL A 27 -7.57 16.09 3.53
C VAL A 27 -6.51 16.84 2.75
N THR A 28 -5.25 16.62 3.10
CA THR A 28 -4.08 17.03 2.35
C THR A 28 -3.49 15.82 1.63
N MET A 29 -3.30 15.92 0.31
CA MET A 29 -2.62 14.90 -0.48
C MET A 29 -1.21 15.36 -0.85
N LEU A 30 -0.20 14.49 -0.61
CA LEU A 30 1.17 14.74 -1.03
C LEU A 30 1.60 13.73 -2.09
N ASN A 31 2.07 14.23 -3.23
CA ASN A 31 2.62 13.43 -4.31
C ASN A 31 3.66 14.20 -5.13
N ARG A 32 4.29 13.53 -6.11
CA ARG A 32 5.32 14.15 -6.97
C ARG A 32 4.76 15.17 -7.98
N GLY A 33 3.45 15.25 -8.13
CA GLY A 33 2.81 16.09 -9.14
C GLY A 33 3.03 15.63 -10.59
N SER A 34 3.57 14.42 -10.80
CA SER A 34 3.80 13.85 -12.14
C SER A 34 2.51 13.34 -12.80
N ARG A 35 1.44 13.27 -12.06
CA ARG A 35 0.12 12.83 -12.52
C ARG A 35 -0.96 13.66 -11.87
N ASP A 36 -1.86 14.14 -12.67
CA ASP A 36 -3.12 14.70 -12.23
C ASP A 36 -4.23 13.66 -12.38
N SER A 37 -5.30 13.80 -11.64
CA SER A 37 -6.45 12.89 -11.71
C SER A 37 -7.71 13.68 -11.38
N ASP A 38 -8.65 13.67 -12.30
CA ASP A 38 -9.99 14.25 -12.12
C ASP A 38 -10.81 13.51 -11.07
N ALA A 39 -10.30 12.35 -10.63
CA ALA A 39 -10.92 11.58 -9.56
C ALA A 39 -10.70 12.19 -8.17
N ILE A 40 -9.72 13.11 -8.01
CA ILE A 40 -9.43 13.79 -6.75
C ILE A 40 -10.29 15.04 -6.63
N PRO A 41 -11.14 15.14 -5.59
CA PRO A 41 -11.98 16.30 -5.36
C PRO A 41 -11.18 17.62 -5.28
N PRO A 42 -11.72 18.75 -5.80
CA PRO A 42 -11.01 20.02 -5.85
C PRO A 42 -10.72 20.64 -4.49
N GLU A 43 -11.49 20.28 -3.46
CA GLU A 43 -11.32 20.75 -2.08
C GLU A 43 -10.09 20.14 -1.38
N VAL A 44 -9.47 19.10 -1.95
CA VAL A 44 -8.27 18.45 -1.39
C VAL A 44 -7.04 19.33 -1.60
N GLU A 45 -6.39 19.74 -0.52
CA GLU A 45 -5.09 20.42 -0.61
C GLU A 45 -4.04 19.48 -1.25
N ARG A 46 -3.27 20.00 -2.20
CA ARG A 46 -2.26 19.22 -2.93
C ARG A 46 -0.87 19.79 -2.65
N LEU A 47 -0.03 19.00 -1.98
CA LEU A 47 1.38 19.30 -1.77
C LEU A 47 2.24 18.53 -2.76
N ARG A 48 3.31 19.20 -3.23
CA ARG A 48 4.32 18.60 -4.12
C ARG A 48 5.56 18.21 -3.34
N GLY A 49 5.87 16.92 -3.32
CA GLY A 49 7.09 16.36 -2.73
C GLY A 49 7.30 14.93 -3.24
N ASP A 50 8.54 14.49 -3.35
CA ASP A 50 8.84 13.11 -3.72
C ASP A 50 9.01 12.26 -2.46
N PRO A 51 8.09 11.32 -2.16
CA PRO A 51 8.16 10.49 -0.97
C PRO A 51 9.29 9.44 -0.98
N HIS A 52 10.19 9.51 -1.96
CA HIS A 52 11.42 8.73 -1.97
C HIS A 52 12.59 9.46 -1.29
N PHE A 53 12.46 10.75 -1.00
CA PHE A 53 13.52 11.59 -0.45
C PHE A 53 13.00 12.39 0.75
N PRO A 54 13.57 12.18 1.96
CA PRO A 54 13.15 12.87 3.18
C PRO A 54 13.11 14.41 3.04
N ASP A 55 14.15 15.00 2.48
CA ASP A 55 14.27 16.46 2.35
C ASP A 55 13.09 17.08 1.56
N THR A 56 12.61 16.39 0.52
CA THR A 56 11.48 16.85 -0.27
C THR A 56 10.16 16.72 0.48
N LEU A 57 10.04 15.71 1.34
CA LEU A 57 8.89 15.54 2.24
C LEU A 57 8.86 16.65 3.29
N GLU A 58 9.98 16.86 3.98
CA GLU A 58 10.12 17.89 5.01
C GLU A 58 9.80 19.28 4.45
N THR A 59 10.37 19.61 3.28
CA THR A 59 10.11 20.86 2.60
C THR A 59 8.63 21.04 2.23
N ALA A 60 8.00 19.99 1.69
CA ALA A 60 6.60 20.04 1.27
C ALA A 60 5.64 20.13 2.46
N LEU A 61 5.94 19.44 3.55
CA LEU A 61 5.12 19.41 4.76
C LEU A 61 5.27 20.70 5.59
N GLY A 62 6.45 21.33 5.59
CA GLY A 62 6.72 22.50 6.44
C GLY A 62 6.46 22.15 7.92
N ASP A 63 5.74 23.01 8.63
CA ASP A 63 5.41 22.83 10.06
C ASP A 63 4.03 22.16 10.30
N ARG A 64 3.47 21.51 9.27
CA ARG A 64 2.15 20.89 9.36
C ARG A 64 2.17 19.65 10.24
N ASN A 65 1.11 19.50 11.04
CA ASN A 65 0.81 18.30 11.82
C ASN A 65 -0.56 17.75 11.41
N PHE A 66 -0.74 16.45 11.60
CA PHE A 66 -1.93 15.71 11.17
C PHE A 66 -2.42 14.79 12.28
N ASP A 67 -3.74 14.62 12.37
CA ASP A 67 -4.37 13.65 13.29
C ASP A 67 -4.21 12.22 12.76
N LEU A 68 -4.08 12.08 11.43
CA LEU A 68 -3.92 10.81 10.72
C LEU A 68 -3.02 10.99 9.50
N ALA A 69 -2.07 10.10 9.31
CA ALA A 69 -1.33 9.97 8.06
C ALA A 69 -1.53 8.59 7.44
N ILE A 70 -1.69 8.54 6.12
CA ILE A 70 -1.82 7.32 5.33
C ILE A 70 -0.76 7.35 4.24
N ALA A 71 0.09 6.32 4.17
CA ALA A 71 1.16 6.23 3.17
C ALA A 71 0.95 4.99 2.28
N THR A 72 0.55 5.24 1.02
CA THR A 72 0.29 4.20 0.01
C THR A 72 1.39 4.14 -1.06
N TYR A 73 2.37 5.04 -1.00
CA TYR A 73 3.40 5.17 -2.02
C TYR A 73 4.69 5.79 -1.47
N GLY A 74 5.81 5.46 -2.10
CA GLY A 74 7.12 6.03 -1.79
C GLY A 74 8.02 5.07 -1.02
N ARG A 75 9.12 5.59 -0.48
CA ARG A 75 9.96 4.87 0.48
C ARG A 75 9.35 4.99 1.87
N ILE A 76 8.34 4.20 2.15
CA ILE A 76 7.49 4.34 3.34
C ILE A 76 8.29 4.34 4.65
N ARG A 77 9.44 3.67 4.72
CA ARG A 77 10.32 3.76 5.90
C ARG A 77 10.79 5.20 6.18
N TYR A 78 11.18 5.95 5.14
CA TYR A 78 11.57 7.36 5.30
C TYR A 78 10.36 8.26 5.56
N VAL A 79 9.22 7.93 4.95
CA VAL A 79 7.97 8.61 5.27
C VAL A 79 7.63 8.48 6.74
N ALA A 80 7.77 7.28 7.32
CA ALA A 80 7.53 7.05 8.74
C ALA A 80 8.50 7.84 9.64
N GLU A 81 9.77 7.93 9.26
CA GLU A 81 10.78 8.72 9.98
C GLU A 81 10.43 10.21 9.99
N VAL A 82 10.05 10.79 8.85
CA VAL A 82 9.66 12.20 8.74
C VAL A 82 8.36 12.50 9.48
N LEU A 83 7.44 11.56 9.53
CA LEU A 83 6.13 11.74 10.14
C LEU A 83 6.09 11.50 11.66
N ASN A 84 7.12 10.93 12.26
CA ASN A 84 7.11 10.55 13.68
C ASN A 84 6.95 11.72 14.67
N THR A 85 7.21 12.95 14.22
CA THR A 85 7.00 14.19 15.00
C THR A 85 5.80 14.99 14.52
N ARG A 86 5.01 14.48 13.57
CA ARG A 86 3.95 15.21 12.87
C ARG A 86 2.58 14.55 12.98
N THR A 87 2.54 13.30 13.41
CA THR A 87 1.29 12.56 13.62
C THR A 87 1.48 11.46 14.66
N ASP A 88 0.46 11.21 15.47
CA ASP A 88 0.43 10.07 16.40
C ASP A 88 -0.17 8.81 15.75
N ARG A 89 -0.70 8.90 14.53
CA ARG A 89 -1.38 7.80 13.85
C ARG A 89 -0.91 7.66 12.40
N LEU A 90 -0.32 6.50 12.07
CA LEU A 90 0.15 6.19 10.72
C LEU A 90 -0.45 4.87 10.23
N ILE A 91 -1.03 4.89 9.03
CA ILE A 91 -1.46 3.70 8.31
C ILE A 91 -0.60 3.56 7.06
N THR A 92 -0.01 2.40 6.86
CA THR A 92 0.89 2.16 5.72
C THR A 92 0.46 0.97 4.88
N VAL A 93 0.82 1.01 3.60
CA VAL A 93 0.54 -0.05 2.65
C VAL A 93 1.86 -0.59 2.09
N GLY A 94 2.12 -1.85 2.35
CA GLY A 94 3.17 -2.64 1.72
C GLY A 94 2.58 -3.67 0.76
N GLY A 95 3.11 -4.88 0.74
CA GLY A 95 2.60 -5.88 -0.20
C GLY A 95 3.00 -7.32 0.13
N THR A 96 2.27 -8.24 -0.46
CA THR A 96 2.48 -9.69 -0.35
C THR A 96 3.85 -10.19 -0.86
N PRO A 97 4.65 -9.46 -1.67
CA PRO A 97 6.00 -9.90 -2.02
C PRO A 97 6.96 -10.06 -0.84
N SER A 98 6.62 -9.58 0.36
CA SER A 98 7.38 -9.84 1.59
C SER A 98 7.38 -11.31 2.02
N TYR A 99 6.42 -12.11 1.56
CA TYR A 99 6.34 -13.53 1.90
C TYR A 99 7.40 -14.36 1.20
N ARG A 100 8.02 -15.27 1.95
CA ARG A 100 8.92 -16.29 1.43
C ARG A 100 8.14 -17.25 0.53
N GLY A 101 8.71 -17.60 -0.61
CA GLY A 101 8.05 -18.43 -1.62
C GLY A 101 7.14 -17.66 -2.58
N PHE A 102 6.93 -16.35 -2.39
CA PHE A 102 6.15 -15.52 -3.31
C PHE A 102 6.84 -15.35 -4.67
N ALA A 103 8.13 -15.03 -4.67
CA ALA A 103 8.90 -14.81 -5.89
C ALA A 103 9.49 -16.10 -6.46
N ASP A 104 9.84 -17.05 -5.60
CA ASP A 104 10.42 -18.33 -5.94
C ASP A 104 9.86 -19.42 -5.01
N ALA A 105 9.04 -20.28 -5.56
CA ALA A 105 8.42 -21.39 -4.84
C ALA A 105 9.43 -22.33 -4.17
N GLY A 106 10.64 -22.47 -4.75
CA GLY A 106 11.71 -23.34 -4.22
C GLY A 106 12.30 -22.92 -2.89
N GLN A 107 11.97 -21.70 -2.40
CA GLN A 107 12.41 -21.21 -1.08
C GLN A 107 11.75 -21.92 0.09
N ASN A 108 10.66 -22.62 -0.13
CA ASN A 108 9.93 -23.37 0.90
C ASN A 108 9.94 -24.87 0.62
N PHE A 109 9.69 -25.65 1.69
CA PHE A 109 9.41 -27.06 1.58
C PHE A 109 8.14 -27.41 2.36
N PRO A 110 7.11 -27.99 1.72
CA PRO A 110 6.99 -28.22 0.28
C PRO A 110 7.06 -26.90 -0.54
N ALA A 111 7.40 -26.98 -1.81
CA ALA A 111 7.56 -25.81 -2.68
C ALA A 111 6.27 -24.99 -2.77
N GLY A 112 6.42 -23.66 -2.81
CA GLY A 112 5.32 -22.71 -2.82
C GLY A 112 5.13 -21.99 -1.50
N MET A 113 4.11 -21.12 -1.44
CA MET A 113 3.69 -20.51 -0.18
C MET A 113 2.30 -21.01 0.21
N PRO A 114 1.96 -21.03 1.52
CA PRO A 114 0.63 -21.41 1.97
C PRO A 114 -0.47 -20.53 1.33
N VAL A 115 -1.62 -21.13 1.04
CA VAL A 115 -2.79 -20.44 0.53
C VAL A 115 -4.02 -20.91 1.36
N PRO A 116 -4.69 -20.01 2.05
CA PRO A 116 -4.36 -18.58 2.25
C PRO A 116 -3.11 -18.38 3.12
N ALA A 117 -2.33 -17.35 2.82
CA ALA A 117 -1.22 -16.95 3.68
C ALA A 117 -1.74 -16.24 4.93
N ARG A 118 -1.13 -16.52 6.08
CA ARG A 118 -1.41 -15.84 7.35
C ARG A 118 -0.37 -14.76 7.59
N GLU A 119 -0.71 -13.76 8.38
CA GLU A 119 0.22 -12.68 8.75
C GLU A 119 1.46 -13.18 9.49
N THR A 120 1.35 -14.35 10.14
CA THR A 120 2.43 -15.03 10.87
C THR A 120 3.31 -15.95 10.02
N ASP A 121 2.98 -16.14 8.74
CA ASP A 121 3.76 -16.99 7.85
C ASP A 121 5.13 -16.38 7.53
N GLY A 122 6.07 -17.23 7.14
CA GLY A 122 7.47 -16.87 6.95
C GLY A 122 7.67 -15.79 5.89
N LEU A 123 8.43 -14.76 6.25
CA LEU A 123 8.84 -13.69 5.36
C LEU A 123 10.25 -13.92 4.82
N VAL A 124 10.59 -13.26 3.73
CA VAL A 124 11.95 -13.22 3.18
C VAL A 124 12.94 -12.68 4.23
N GLN A 125 14.12 -13.30 4.31
CA GLN A 125 15.14 -12.97 5.32
C GLN A 125 16.35 -12.25 4.74
N SER A 126 16.59 -12.38 3.43
CA SER A 126 17.75 -11.78 2.76
C SER A 126 17.41 -11.31 1.34
N GLN A 127 18.31 -10.52 0.76
CA GLN A 127 18.18 -10.11 -0.64
C GLN A 127 18.33 -11.29 -1.62
N ASP A 128 19.01 -12.37 -1.23
CA ASP A 128 19.20 -13.57 -2.04
C ASP A 128 17.88 -14.34 -2.23
N GLU A 129 16.96 -14.23 -1.28
CA GLU A 129 15.60 -14.78 -1.38
C GLU A 129 14.67 -13.94 -2.28
N GLY A 130 15.12 -12.76 -2.70
CA GLY A 130 14.37 -11.86 -3.57
C GLY A 130 14.51 -10.39 -3.14
N LYS A 131 15.29 -9.63 -3.89
CA LYS A 131 15.62 -8.23 -3.56
C LYS A 131 14.39 -7.37 -3.33
N PHE A 132 13.36 -7.50 -4.15
CA PHE A 132 12.14 -6.69 -4.00
C PHE A 132 11.37 -7.08 -2.74
N GLY A 133 11.14 -8.38 -2.51
CA GLY A 133 10.46 -8.86 -1.31
C GLY A 133 11.18 -8.45 -0.03
N PHE A 134 12.51 -8.54 -0.03
CA PHE A 134 13.32 -8.09 1.11
C PHE A 134 13.20 -6.58 1.37
N LEU A 135 13.13 -5.75 0.34
CA LEU A 135 12.89 -4.30 0.50
C LEU A 135 11.50 -4.01 1.06
N VAL A 136 10.48 -4.76 0.64
CA VAL A 136 9.11 -4.64 1.18
C VAL A 136 9.10 -5.02 2.66
N LYS A 137 9.70 -6.17 3.01
CA LYS A 137 9.83 -6.63 4.40
C LYS A 137 10.60 -5.65 5.28
N THR A 138 11.74 -5.16 4.83
CA THR A 138 12.55 -4.17 5.57
C THR A 138 11.77 -2.88 5.81
N THR A 139 10.92 -2.50 4.88
CA THR A 139 10.04 -1.33 5.05
C THR A 139 8.97 -1.59 6.10
N GLU A 140 8.34 -2.77 6.07
CA GLU A 140 7.38 -3.20 7.09
C GLU A 140 8.02 -3.19 8.49
N ASP A 141 9.21 -3.78 8.65
CA ASP A 141 9.94 -3.77 9.92
C ASP A 141 10.17 -2.35 10.44
N ALA A 142 10.63 -1.46 9.56
CA ALA A 142 10.93 -0.07 9.94
C ALA A 142 9.69 0.70 10.41
N VAL A 143 8.54 0.51 9.76
CA VAL A 143 7.31 1.19 10.18
C VAL A 143 6.72 0.57 11.45
N MET A 144 6.80 -0.74 11.62
CA MET A 144 6.35 -1.41 12.84
C MET A 144 7.22 -1.11 14.04
N LEU A 145 8.52 -0.84 13.82
CA LEU A 145 9.42 -0.36 14.86
C LEU A 145 8.97 0.99 15.45
N GLN A 146 8.43 1.90 14.63
CA GLN A 146 7.87 3.17 15.14
C GLN A 146 6.74 2.92 16.15
N HIS A 147 5.92 1.88 15.93
CA HIS A 147 4.90 1.48 16.89
C HIS A 147 5.50 0.84 18.15
N ALA A 148 6.43 -0.10 17.99
CA ALA A 148 7.06 -0.81 19.10
C ALA A 148 7.82 0.14 20.05
N GLU A 149 8.40 1.22 19.53
CA GLU A 149 9.07 2.26 20.28
C GLU A 149 8.11 3.36 20.79
N SER A 150 6.81 3.14 20.66
CA SER A 150 5.76 4.08 21.12
C SER A 150 5.85 5.49 20.52
N ARG A 151 6.41 5.62 19.32
CA ARG A 151 6.51 6.90 18.60
C ARG A 151 5.21 7.27 17.90
N MET A 152 4.54 6.25 17.32
CA MET A 152 3.26 6.40 16.62
C MET A 152 2.41 5.14 16.80
N ASN A 153 1.10 5.28 16.73
CA ASN A 153 0.20 4.15 16.53
C ASN A 153 0.21 3.76 15.05
N VAL A 154 0.79 2.60 14.71
CA VAL A 154 0.94 2.14 13.32
C VAL A 154 0.01 0.98 13.03
N THR A 155 -0.58 0.99 11.82
CA THR A 155 -1.20 -0.18 11.18
C THR A 155 -0.56 -0.39 9.81
N HIS A 156 -0.22 -1.62 9.47
CA HIS A 156 0.37 -1.96 8.18
C HIS A 156 -0.50 -2.94 7.40
N PHE A 157 -0.70 -2.68 6.10
CA PHE A 157 -1.44 -3.56 5.21
C PHE A 157 -0.53 -4.19 4.17
N ARG A 158 -0.62 -5.51 4.00
CA ARG A 158 0.01 -6.23 2.90
C ARG A 158 -1.00 -6.38 1.77
N TYR A 159 -0.91 -5.48 0.79
CA TYR A 159 -1.78 -5.51 -0.39
C TYR A 159 -1.32 -6.57 -1.39
N PRO A 160 -2.25 -7.25 -2.06
CA PRO A 160 -1.99 -8.00 -3.27
C PRO A 160 -1.86 -7.04 -4.46
N VAL A 161 -1.84 -7.56 -5.67
CA VAL A 161 -2.00 -6.72 -6.88
C VAL A 161 -3.40 -6.15 -6.90
N VAL A 162 -3.49 -4.83 -6.78
CA VAL A 162 -4.76 -4.09 -6.79
C VAL A 162 -5.25 -3.88 -8.22
N TYR A 163 -6.56 -4.03 -8.44
CA TYR A 163 -7.24 -3.72 -9.70
C TYR A 163 -8.45 -2.82 -9.46
N GLY A 164 -8.92 -2.16 -10.51
CA GLY A 164 -10.09 -1.29 -10.43
C GLY A 164 -9.91 0.03 -11.19
N PRO A 165 -10.83 1.00 -11.01
CA PRO A 165 -10.72 2.33 -11.61
C PRO A 165 -9.40 3.02 -11.24
N TRP A 166 -8.92 3.87 -12.14
CA TRP A 166 -7.68 4.66 -11.99
C TRP A 166 -6.39 3.82 -11.89
N GLN A 167 -6.45 2.55 -12.27
CA GLN A 167 -5.27 1.71 -12.33
C GLN A 167 -4.28 2.25 -13.37
N LEU A 168 -3.01 2.35 -12.94
CA LEU A 168 -1.98 3.04 -13.70
C LEU A 168 -1.16 2.14 -14.62
N ARG A 169 -1.24 0.85 -14.43
CA ARG A 169 -0.49 -0.15 -15.19
C ARG A 169 -1.40 -1.30 -15.58
N THR A 170 -1.22 -1.76 -16.81
CA THR A 170 -1.78 -3.02 -17.27
C THR A 170 -1.25 -4.15 -16.40
N VAL A 171 -2.13 -4.82 -15.70
CA VAL A 171 -1.83 -6.06 -14.99
C VAL A 171 -2.30 -7.26 -15.80
N ILE A 172 -1.90 -8.46 -15.39
CA ILE A 172 -2.20 -9.71 -16.10
C ILE A 172 -3.69 -9.84 -16.44
N PHE A 173 -4.58 -9.40 -15.55
CA PHE A 173 -6.03 -9.40 -15.79
C PHE A 173 -6.42 -8.56 -17.01
N GLU A 174 -5.90 -7.36 -17.14
CA GLU A 174 -6.15 -6.47 -18.27
C GLU A 174 -5.55 -7.05 -19.56
N TRP A 175 -4.38 -7.69 -19.47
CA TRP A 175 -3.79 -8.40 -20.59
C TRP A 175 -4.70 -9.54 -21.09
N VAL A 176 -5.31 -10.34 -20.20
CA VAL A 176 -6.26 -11.38 -20.58
C VAL A 176 -7.50 -10.76 -21.24
N MET A 177 -8.07 -9.71 -20.63
CA MET A 177 -9.23 -8.99 -21.18
C MET A 177 -8.93 -8.41 -22.56
N GLN A 178 -7.73 -7.85 -22.78
CA GLN A 178 -7.34 -7.33 -24.09
C GLN A 178 -7.26 -8.45 -25.12
N ARG A 179 -6.71 -9.60 -24.78
CA ARG A 179 -6.68 -10.76 -25.70
C ARG A 179 -8.09 -11.25 -26.05
N CYS A 180 -9.01 -11.26 -25.11
CA CYS A 180 -10.41 -11.58 -25.38
C CYS A 180 -11.05 -10.57 -26.35
N ARG A 181 -10.84 -9.27 -26.13
CA ARG A 181 -11.32 -8.20 -27.02
C ARG A 181 -10.74 -8.33 -28.43
N ASP A 182 -9.46 -8.64 -28.54
CA ASP A 182 -8.76 -8.86 -29.81
C ASP A 182 -9.11 -10.21 -30.46
N ARG A 183 -9.98 -11.02 -29.84
CA ARG A 183 -10.37 -12.36 -30.31
C ARG A 183 -9.14 -13.27 -30.58
N ARG A 184 -8.10 -13.16 -29.74
CA ARG A 184 -6.93 -14.00 -29.86
C ARG A 184 -7.29 -15.44 -29.48
N PRO A 185 -6.90 -16.45 -30.29
CA PRO A 185 -7.30 -17.84 -30.07
C PRO A 185 -6.64 -18.47 -28.83
N HIS A 186 -5.54 -17.88 -28.32
CA HIS A 186 -4.78 -18.43 -27.20
C HIS A 186 -4.39 -17.36 -26.20
N ALA A 187 -4.37 -17.74 -24.92
CA ALA A 187 -3.69 -17.03 -23.83
C ALA A 187 -2.67 -17.97 -23.21
N ILE A 188 -1.40 -17.54 -23.14
CA ILE A 188 -0.32 -18.33 -22.50
C ILE A 188 -0.41 -18.04 -21.01
N LEU A 189 -0.66 -19.07 -20.20
CA LEU A 189 -0.66 -18.99 -18.76
C LEU A 189 0.61 -19.63 -18.20
N PRO A 190 1.33 -18.93 -17.30
CA PRO A 190 2.45 -19.54 -16.60
C PRO A 190 1.97 -20.76 -15.80
N ASP A 191 2.86 -21.71 -15.57
CA ASP A 191 2.66 -22.87 -14.71
C ASP A 191 1.35 -23.65 -15.03
N GLY A 192 1.01 -23.79 -16.32
CA GLY A 192 -0.24 -24.44 -16.73
C GLY A 192 -1.52 -23.78 -16.21
N GLY A 193 -1.44 -22.56 -15.67
CA GLY A 193 -2.57 -21.86 -15.06
C GLY A 193 -2.89 -22.32 -13.63
N LEU A 194 -2.02 -23.07 -12.98
CA LEU A 194 -2.22 -23.61 -11.63
C LEU A 194 -1.79 -22.67 -10.52
N THR A 195 -1.07 -21.58 -10.83
CA THR A 195 -0.66 -20.59 -9.84
C THR A 195 -1.87 -19.79 -9.34
N LEU A 196 -2.15 -19.88 -8.05
CA LEU A 196 -3.16 -19.06 -7.40
C LEU A 196 -2.62 -17.66 -7.12
N LEU A 197 -3.37 -16.63 -7.50
CA LEU A 197 -3.02 -15.25 -7.27
C LEU A 197 -4.20 -14.52 -6.63
N THR A 198 -3.95 -13.93 -5.45
CA THR A 198 -4.91 -13.02 -4.82
C THR A 198 -4.89 -11.67 -5.55
N ARG A 199 -6.06 -11.08 -5.68
CA ARG A 199 -6.27 -9.71 -6.16
C ARG A 199 -6.98 -8.90 -5.09
N GLY A 200 -6.96 -7.60 -5.22
CA GLY A 200 -7.74 -6.71 -4.36
C GLY A 200 -8.45 -5.67 -5.19
N PHE A 201 -9.77 -5.60 -5.10
CA PHE A 201 -10.52 -4.52 -5.74
C PHE A 201 -10.23 -3.20 -5.02
N SER A 202 -9.96 -2.16 -5.76
CA SER A 202 -9.43 -0.89 -5.22
C SER A 202 -10.31 -0.25 -4.14
N GLU A 203 -11.62 -0.38 -4.26
CA GLU A 203 -12.58 0.13 -3.26
C GLU A 203 -12.53 -0.68 -1.97
N ASN A 204 -12.48 -2.01 -2.04
CA ASN A 204 -12.36 -2.89 -0.87
C ASN A 204 -11.04 -2.67 -0.14
N MET A 205 -9.94 -2.49 -0.91
CA MET A 205 -8.64 -2.19 -0.33
C MET A 205 -8.62 -0.83 0.38
N ALA A 206 -9.30 0.16 -0.17
CA ALA A 206 -9.46 1.47 0.45
C ALA A 206 -10.32 1.39 1.72
N GLU A 207 -11.41 0.63 1.68
CA GLU A 207 -12.28 0.44 2.85
C GLU A 207 -11.55 -0.20 4.03
N ALA A 208 -10.66 -1.17 3.78
CA ALA A 208 -9.82 -1.74 4.84
C ALA A 208 -8.97 -0.67 5.55
N VAL A 209 -8.38 0.26 4.79
CA VAL A 209 -7.62 1.40 5.34
C VAL A 209 -8.51 2.34 6.15
N LEU A 210 -9.72 2.64 5.65
CA LEU A 210 -10.69 3.51 6.32
C LEU A 210 -11.21 2.89 7.61
N LEU A 211 -11.48 1.59 7.63
CA LEU A 211 -11.85 0.85 8.85
C LEU A 211 -10.75 0.89 9.91
N ALA A 212 -9.47 0.82 9.50
CA ALA A 212 -8.36 0.98 10.43
C ALA A 212 -8.25 2.43 10.96
N ALA A 213 -8.63 3.42 10.17
CA ALA A 213 -8.71 4.80 10.62
C ALA A 213 -9.85 4.99 11.64
N ASP A 214 -11.01 4.36 11.41
CA ASP A 214 -12.16 4.39 12.31
C ASP A 214 -11.92 3.64 13.64
N GLN A 215 -11.04 2.63 13.63
CA GLN A 215 -10.80 1.73 14.76
C GLN A 215 -9.31 1.75 15.21
N PRO A 216 -8.77 2.92 15.62
CA PRO A 216 -7.33 3.08 15.86
C PRO A 216 -6.80 2.20 17.01
N GLN A 217 -7.63 1.86 18.01
CA GLN A 217 -7.22 1.01 19.13
C GLN A 217 -7.19 -0.47 18.72
N VAL A 218 -8.15 -0.91 17.91
CA VAL A 218 -8.24 -2.30 17.44
C VAL A 218 -7.10 -2.62 16.47
N SER A 219 -6.77 -1.67 15.60
CA SER A 219 -5.75 -1.82 14.56
C SER A 219 -4.34 -1.41 14.98
N ALA A 220 -4.17 -0.96 16.24
CA ALA A 220 -2.88 -0.55 16.80
C ALA A 220 -1.85 -1.69 16.75
N GLY A 221 -0.70 -1.43 16.13
CA GLY A 221 0.40 -2.39 16.04
C GLY A 221 0.07 -3.65 15.24
N LYS A 222 -0.95 -3.60 14.39
CA LYS A 222 -1.38 -4.76 13.60
C LYS A 222 -0.87 -4.70 12.17
N ILE A 223 -0.61 -5.88 11.64
CA ILE A 223 -0.37 -6.13 10.23
C ILE A 223 -1.56 -6.94 9.71
N TYR A 224 -2.10 -6.57 8.56
CA TYR A 224 -3.23 -7.26 7.94
C TYR A 224 -2.93 -7.63 6.50
N ASN A 225 -3.21 -8.87 6.14
CA ASN A 225 -3.33 -9.24 4.74
C ASN A 225 -4.66 -8.74 4.17
N CYS A 226 -4.63 -8.24 2.96
CA CYS A 226 -5.84 -7.85 2.24
C CYS A 226 -5.99 -8.65 0.95
N GLY A 227 -7.24 -8.89 0.56
CA GLY A 227 -7.57 -9.57 -0.68
C GLY A 227 -9.08 -9.75 -0.80
N ASP A 228 -9.55 -9.98 -2.03
CA ASP A 228 -10.92 -10.39 -2.33
C ASP A 228 -11.02 -11.91 -2.44
#